data_456b121130236f7bdb058d9bb588bd38
#
_entry.id   456b121130236f7bdb058d9bb588bd38
#
_cell.length_a   1.000
_cell.length_b   1.000
_cell.length_c   1.000
_cell.angle_alpha   90.00
_cell.angle_beta   90.00
_cell.angle_gamma   90.00
#
_symmetry.space_group_name_H-M   'P 1'
#
loop_
_entity.id
_entity.type
_entity.pdbx_description
1 polymer ?
#
loop_
_entity_poly.entity_id
_entity_poly.type
_entity_poly.pdbx_seq_one_letter_code
_entity_poly.pdbx_strand_id
1 'polypeptide(L)'
;MQVTCEQMRIERIDSAATKGWLAGPWDSNLEISVGYAHAGVDEPHVHSEIVEIYLVARGASRLRVEQTTLDLTAGDAVIIEPGEAHTFLWSSPEYLHFVIHTPGLAGRHAQSEKVAVLRSRLGL
;
A
#
# COMPACT_ATOMS: atom_id res chain seq x y z
N MET A 1 -14.39 -10.97 33.68
CA MET A 1 -13.74 -10.39 32.51
C MET A 1 -14.57 -9.27 31.93
N GLN A 2 -13.95 -8.21 31.58
CA GLN A 2 -14.65 -7.11 30.93
C GLN A 2 -14.52 -7.22 29.44
N VAL A 3 -15.65 -7.31 28.77
CA VAL A 3 -15.71 -7.20 27.32
C VAL A 3 -16.09 -5.76 27.00
N THR A 4 -15.30 -5.12 26.20
CA THR A 4 -15.51 -3.72 25.92
C THR A 4 -15.64 -3.48 24.43
N CYS A 5 -16.56 -2.61 24.10
CA CYS A 5 -16.69 -2.13 22.72
C CYS A 5 -15.52 -1.25 22.32
N GLU A 6 -14.73 -0.79 23.28
CA GLU A 6 -13.53 0.00 23.03
C GLU A 6 -12.45 -0.76 22.27
N GLN A 7 -12.52 -2.11 22.29
CA GLN A 7 -11.58 -2.92 21.52
C GLN A 7 -11.92 -2.91 20.04
N MET A 8 -13.19 -2.68 19.70
CA MET A 8 -13.62 -2.50 18.32
C MET A 8 -13.55 -1.03 17.96
N ARG A 9 -13.00 -0.72 16.80
CA ARG A 9 -12.93 0.65 16.31
C ARG A 9 -13.16 0.69 14.83
N ILE A 10 -13.53 1.85 14.34
CA ILE A 10 -13.63 2.14 12.91
C ILE A 10 -12.61 3.22 12.60
N GLU A 11 -11.77 2.93 11.61
CA GLU A 11 -10.88 3.93 11.03
C GLU A 11 -11.39 4.27 9.65
N ARG A 12 -11.38 5.55 9.30
CA ARG A 12 -11.93 6.02 8.02
C ARG A 12 -10.85 6.70 7.20
N ILE A 13 -10.95 6.52 5.89
CA ILE A 13 -10.09 7.26 4.97
C ILE A 13 -10.40 8.76 5.10
N ASP A 14 -9.36 9.58 4.91
CA ASP A 14 -9.51 11.02 4.76
C ASP A 14 -9.63 11.30 3.26
N SER A 15 -10.82 11.74 2.83
CA SER A 15 -11.07 12.01 1.41
C SER A 15 -10.27 13.21 0.88
N ALA A 16 -9.74 14.05 1.76
CA ALA A 16 -8.92 15.21 1.38
C ALA A 16 -7.43 14.86 1.30
N ALA A 17 -7.00 13.73 1.84
CA ALA A 17 -5.61 13.31 1.81
C ALA A 17 -5.34 12.39 0.62
N THR A 18 -4.16 12.51 0.00
CA THR A 18 -3.78 11.63 -1.09
C THR A 18 -3.61 10.20 -0.61
N LYS A 19 -3.05 10.00 0.58
CA LYS A 19 -2.83 8.69 1.19
C LYS A 19 -2.73 8.80 2.70
N GLY A 20 -2.83 7.69 3.38
CA GLY A 20 -2.66 7.63 4.83
C GLY A 20 -2.66 6.21 5.36
N TRP A 21 -2.43 6.09 6.66
CA TRP A 21 -2.47 4.82 7.38
C TRP A 21 -3.69 4.79 8.29
N LEU A 22 -4.38 3.65 8.31
CA LEU A 22 -5.56 3.44 9.13
C LEU A 22 -5.25 2.72 10.43
N ALA A 23 -4.38 1.71 10.38
CA ALA A 23 -4.04 0.89 11.54
C ALA A 23 -2.73 0.17 11.32
N GLY A 24 -2.06 -0.16 12.41
CA GLY A 24 -0.81 -0.91 12.35
C GLY A 24 -0.22 -1.16 13.73
N PRO A 25 1.02 -1.68 13.79
CA PRO A 25 1.66 -2.00 15.07
C PRO A 25 1.91 -0.80 15.98
N TRP A 26 1.86 0.42 15.44
CA TRP A 26 2.09 1.65 16.23
C TRP A 26 0.93 2.01 17.14
N ASP A 27 -0.27 1.49 16.88
CA ASP A 27 -1.48 1.87 17.61
C ASP A 27 -2.36 0.69 18.00
N SER A 28 -1.88 -0.53 17.79
CA SER A 28 -2.63 -1.76 18.05
C SER A 28 -1.68 -2.95 18.16
N ASN A 29 -2.26 -4.12 18.43
CA ASN A 29 -1.51 -5.38 18.43
C ASN A 29 -1.51 -6.07 17.07
N LEU A 30 -1.86 -5.37 16.00
CA LEU A 30 -1.84 -5.91 14.67
C LEU A 30 -0.40 -6.15 14.22
N GLU A 31 -0.19 -7.27 13.53
CA GLU A 31 1.09 -7.60 12.90
C GLU A 31 1.17 -7.12 11.47
N ILE A 32 0.10 -6.49 10.98
CA ILE A 32 0.02 -5.91 9.65
C ILE A 32 -0.21 -4.40 9.75
N SER A 33 0.10 -3.69 8.66
CA SER A 33 -0.29 -2.29 8.51
C SER A 33 -1.35 -2.20 7.44
N VAL A 34 -2.34 -1.35 7.64
CA VAL A 34 -3.42 -1.10 6.68
C VAL A 34 -3.43 0.37 6.35
N GLY A 35 -3.32 0.67 5.08
CA GLY A 35 -3.34 2.04 4.58
C GLY A 35 -4.28 2.21 3.40
N TYR A 36 -4.28 3.40 2.84
CA TYR A 36 -5.09 3.72 1.67
C TYR A 36 -4.41 4.79 0.82
N ALA A 37 -4.81 4.88 -0.44
CA ALA A 37 -4.42 5.96 -1.32
C ALA A 37 -5.50 6.25 -2.35
N HIS A 38 -5.70 7.55 -2.62
CA HIS A 38 -6.59 8.04 -3.69
C HIS A 38 -5.86 8.15 -5.03
N ALA A 39 -4.56 8.00 -5.02
CA ALA A 39 -3.75 7.94 -6.23
C ALA A 39 -2.53 7.09 -5.95
N GLY A 40 -2.16 6.27 -6.91
CA GLY A 40 -0.89 5.57 -6.85
C GLY A 40 0.25 6.55 -7.07
N VAL A 41 1.35 6.35 -6.35
CA VAL A 41 2.51 7.25 -6.41
C VAL A 41 3.51 6.71 -7.41
N ASP A 42 3.96 7.58 -8.34
CA ASP A 42 5.00 7.22 -9.29
C ASP A 42 6.37 7.47 -8.65
N GLU A 43 6.75 6.55 -7.79
CA GLU A 43 8.05 6.51 -7.12
C GLU A 43 8.58 5.09 -7.17
N PRO A 44 9.44 4.75 -8.16
CA PRO A 44 9.98 3.40 -8.25
C PRO A 44 10.72 3.01 -6.97
N HIS A 45 10.31 1.89 -6.38
CA HIS A 45 10.90 1.43 -5.13
C HIS A 45 10.76 -0.08 -4.98
N VAL A 46 11.46 -0.59 -3.98
CA VAL A 46 11.41 -2.01 -3.62
C VAL A 46 11.30 -2.11 -2.10
N HIS A 47 10.55 -3.10 -1.62
CA HIS A 47 10.50 -3.46 -0.22
C HIS A 47 11.41 -4.66 0.03
N SER A 48 12.22 -4.60 1.07
CA SER A 48 13.19 -5.67 1.36
C SER A 48 12.59 -6.83 2.14
N GLU A 49 11.57 -6.58 2.97
CA GLU A 49 11.00 -7.57 3.88
C GLU A 49 9.50 -7.73 3.74
N ILE A 50 8.82 -6.69 3.30
CA ILE A 50 7.36 -6.62 3.30
C ILE A 50 6.78 -7.25 2.05
N VAL A 51 5.74 -8.05 2.22
CA VAL A 51 4.76 -8.34 1.16
C VAL A 51 3.77 -7.19 1.16
N GLU A 52 3.54 -6.58 0.01
CA GLU A 52 2.60 -5.48 -0.15
C GLU A 52 1.40 -5.95 -0.95
N ILE A 53 0.20 -5.71 -0.43
CA ILE A 53 -1.04 -6.12 -1.09
C ILE A 53 -1.87 -4.87 -1.36
N TYR A 54 -2.17 -4.62 -2.64
CA TYR A 54 -3.09 -3.57 -3.05
C TYR A 54 -4.47 -4.17 -3.31
N LEU A 55 -5.49 -3.59 -2.72
CA LEU A 55 -6.89 -3.97 -2.93
C LEU A 55 -7.59 -2.78 -3.57
N VAL A 56 -7.90 -2.87 -4.85
CA VAL A 56 -8.53 -1.76 -5.57
C VAL A 56 -10.00 -1.71 -5.22
N ALA A 57 -10.42 -0.62 -4.58
CA ALA A 57 -11.79 -0.44 -4.14
C ALA A 57 -12.64 0.32 -5.16
N ARG A 58 -12.02 1.21 -5.96
CA ARG A 58 -12.75 2.13 -6.83
C ARG A 58 -11.82 2.64 -7.92
N GLY A 59 -12.37 2.83 -9.13
CA GLY A 59 -11.61 3.40 -10.24
C GLY A 59 -10.65 2.43 -10.90
N ALA A 60 -9.65 3.00 -11.58
CA ALA A 60 -8.66 2.25 -12.33
C ALA A 60 -7.27 2.83 -12.15
N SER A 61 -6.25 2.01 -12.31
CA SER A 61 -4.86 2.44 -12.24
C SER A 61 -3.97 1.57 -13.13
N ARG A 62 -2.74 2.02 -13.31
CA ARG A 62 -1.73 1.26 -14.03
C ARG A 62 -0.50 1.13 -13.14
N LEU A 63 -0.07 -0.10 -12.92
CA LEU A 63 1.04 -0.46 -12.05
C LEU A 63 2.11 -1.17 -12.87
N ARG A 64 3.35 -0.74 -12.71
CA ARG A 64 4.50 -1.42 -13.28
C ARG A 64 5.19 -2.22 -12.17
N VAL A 65 5.33 -3.53 -12.36
CA VAL A 65 6.06 -4.41 -11.46
C VAL A 65 7.16 -5.09 -12.28
N GLU A 66 8.42 -4.79 -11.96
CA GLU A 66 9.57 -5.20 -12.76
C GLU A 66 9.33 -4.89 -14.24
N GLN A 67 9.28 -5.87 -15.12
CA GLN A 67 9.09 -5.68 -16.56
C GLN A 67 7.63 -5.86 -17.01
N THR A 68 6.69 -5.95 -16.07
CA THR A 68 5.27 -6.19 -16.37
C THR A 68 4.43 -4.97 -16.02
N THR A 69 3.57 -4.56 -16.95
CA THR A 69 2.58 -3.50 -16.71
C THR A 69 1.22 -4.14 -16.49
N LEU A 70 0.56 -3.75 -15.40
CA LEU A 70 -0.75 -4.25 -15.01
C LEU A 70 -1.77 -3.12 -15.06
N ASP A 71 -2.89 -3.35 -15.72
CA ASP A 71 -4.05 -2.47 -15.65
C ASP A 71 -4.98 -3.02 -14.57
N LEU A 72 -5.27 -2.19 -13.57
CA LEU A 72 -6.03 -2.57 -12.39
C LEU A 72 -7.37 -1.85 -12.38
N THR A 73 -8.40 -2.53 -11.89
CA THR A 73 -9.73 -1.96 -11.72
C THR A 73 -10.33 -2.43 -10.39
N ALA A 74 -11.44 -1.81 -10.00
CA ALA A 74 -12.12 -2.15 -8.74
C ALA A 74 -12.38 -3.65 -8.63
N GLY A 75 -12.04 -4.21 -7.47
CA GLY A 75 -12.16 -5.65 -7.21
C GLY A 75 -10.87 -6.43 -7.40
N ASP A 76 -9.82 -5.81 -7.95
CA ASP A 76 -8.54 -6.47 -8.13
C ASP A 76 -7.72 -6.45 -6.83
N ALA A 77 -6.99 -7.54 -6.61
CA ALA A 77 -5.98 -7.64 -5.57
C ALA A 77 -4.63 -7.93 -6.22
N VAL A 78 -3.60 -7.17 -5.87
CA VAL A 78 -2.24 -7.38 -6.36
C VAL A 78 -1.34 -7.68 -5.17
N ILE A 79 -0.57 -8.75 -5.27
CA ILE A 79 0.37 -9.14 -4.24
C ILE A 79 1.77 -8.94 -4.78
N ILE A 80 2.55 -8.08 -4.10
CA ILE A 80 3.93 -7.78 -4.47
C ILE A 80 4.83 -8.36 -3.41
N GLU A 81 5.73 -9.25 -3.85
CA GLU A 81 6.65 -9.92 -2.96
C GLU A 81 7.86 -9.03 -2.63
N PRO A 82 8.56 -9.31 -1.53
CA PRO A 82 9.81 -8.62 -1.24
C PRO A 82 10.79 -8.73 -2.41
N GLY A 83 11.47 -7.65 -2.72
CA GLY A 83 12.45 -7.60 -3.80
C GLY A 83 11.86 -7.26 -5.17
N GLU A 84 10.54 -7.25 -5.33
CA GLU A 84 9.91 -6.84 -6.59
C GLU A 84 9.78 -5.33 -6.65
N ALA A 85 10.52 -4.70 -7.54
CA ALA A 85 10.47 -3.25 -7.74
C ALA A 85 9.21 -2.87 -8.50
N HIS A 86 8.57 -1.77 -8.10
CA HIS A 86 7.31 -1.35 -8.68
C HIS A 86 7.08 0.14 -8.55
N THR A 87 6.16 0.66 -9.34
CA THR A 87 5.64 2.02 -9.25
C THR A 87 4.29 2.11 -9.95
N PHE A 88 3.45 3.03 -9.49
CA PHE A 88 2.23 3.37 -10.22
C PHE A 88 2.56 4.37 -11.32
N LEU A 89 1.97 4.16 -12.49
CA LEU A 89 2.16 5.02 -13.65
C LEU A 89 0.98 5.98 -13.86
N TRP A 90 -0.20 5.58 -13.39
CA TRP A 90 -1.41 6.36 -13.60
C TRP A 90 -2.52 5.88 -12.66
N SER A 91 -3.41 6.79 -12.30
CA SER A 91 -4.63 6.50 -11.56
C SER A 91 -5.76 7.38 -12.07
N SER A 92 -6.99 6.83 -12.13
CA SER A 92 -8.17 7.61 -12.49
C SER A 92 -8.53 8.59 -11.36
N PRO A 93 -9.29 9.68 -11.66
CA PRO A 93 -9.59 10.71 -10.65
C PRO A 93 -10.32 10.20 -9.41
N GLU A 94 -11.17 9.18 -9.55
CA GLU A 94 -11.95 8.60 -8.45
C GLU A 94 -11.28 7.40 -7.80
N TYR A 95 -10.04 7.12 -8.15
CA TYR A 95 -9.31 5.94 -7.70
C TYR A 95 -9.19 5.85 -6.17
N LEU A 96 -9.34 4.63 -5.67
CA LEU A 96 -9.05 4.30 -4.28
C LEU A 96 -8.54 2.87 -4.21
N HIS A 97 -7.39 2.69 -3.56
CA HIS A 97 -6.98 1.37 -3.13
C HIS A 97 -6.69 1.37 -1.63
N PHE A 98 -6.85 0.21 -1.02
CA PHE A 98 -6.28 -0.08 0.28
C PHE A 98 -4.97 -0.82 0.08
N VAL A 99 -4.05 -0.65 1.02
CA VAL A 99 -2.76 -1.34 0.99
C VAL A 99 -2.53 -2.03 2.32
N ILE A 100 -2.04 -3.26 2.24
CA ILE A 100 -1.67 -4.04 3.41
C ILE A 100 -0.18 -4.33 3.32
N HIS A 101 0.54 -4.06 4.39
CA HIS A 101 1.92 -4.48 4.56
C HIS A 101 1.97 -5.61 5.58
N THR A 102 2.60 -6.70 5.22
CA THR A 102 2.82 -7.83 6.12
C THR A 102 4.28 -8.32 6.05
N PRO A 103 5.03 -8.27 7.17
CA PRO A 103 4.64 -7.73 8.47
C PRO A 103 4.45 -6.22 8.41
N GLY A 104 3.63 -5.69 9.34
CA GLY A 104 3.53 -4.26 9.54
C GLY A 104 4.75 -3.76 10.28
N LEU A 105 5.33 -2.65 9.83
CA LEU A 105 6.51 -2.05 10.43
C LEU A 105 6.21 -0.62 10.86
N ALA A 106 6.98 -0.15 11.84
CA ALA A 106 6.83 1.20 12.37
C ALA A 106 8.20 1.84 12.58
N GLY A 107 8.23 3.18 12.67
CA GLY A 107 9.42 3.93 12.98
C GLY A 107 10.52 3.80 11.94
N ARG A 108 11.76 3.72 12.41
CA ARG A 108 12.94 3.64 11.56
C ARG A 108 12.96 2.41 10.67
N HIS A 109 12.47 1.30 11.18
CA HIS A 109 12.46 0.04 10.43
C HIS A 109 11.57 0.17 9.19
N ALA A 110 10.41 0.81 9.34
CA ALA A 110 9.53 1.07 8.20
C ALA A 110 10.21 1.96 7.15
N GLN A 111 10.97 2.95 7.57
CA GLN A 111 11.65 3.87 6.67
C GLN A 111 12.80 3.21 5.90
N SER A 112 13.58 2.34 6.57
CA SER A 112 14.74 1.70 5.94
C SER A 112 14.36 0.53 5.05
N GLU A 113 13.17 0.02 5.19
CA GLU A 113 12.69 -1.15 4.46
C GLU A 113 12.31 -0.80 3.01
N LYS A 114 11.83 0.41 2.78
CA LYS A 114 11.49 0.91 1.45
C LYS A 114 12.73 1.56 0.83
N VAL A 115 13.17 1.04 -0.32
CA VAL A 115 14.37 1.51 -1.01
C VAL A 115 14.02 2.00 -2.39
N ALA A 116 14.42 3.23 -2.71
CA ALA A 116 14.23 3.80 -4.05
C ALA A 116 15.09 3.06 -5.07
N VAL A 117 14.56 2.89 -6.27
CA VAL A 117 15.30 2.31 -7.40
C VAL A 117 15.20 3.23 -8.61
N LEU A 118 16.10 3.06 -9.55
CA LEU A 118 16.07 3.82 -10.80
C LEU A 118 14.92 3.34 -11.68
N ARG A 119 14.30 4.27 -12.41
CA ARG A 119 13.25 3.94 -13.38
C ARG A 119 13.73 2.92 -14.41
N SER A 120 15.01 2.99 -14.79
CA SER A 120 15.59 2.05 -15.76
C SER A 120 15.51 0.60 -15.32
N ARG A 121 15.50 0.34 -14.01
CA ARG A 121 15.29 -1.03 -13.51
C ARG A 121 13.95 -1.60 -13.97
N LEU A 122 12.94 -0.75 -14.06
CA LEU A 122 11.59 -1.13 -14.47
C LEU A 122 11.41 -1.04 -15.99
N GLY A 123 12.44 -0.68 -16.73
CA GLY A 123 12.35 -0.50 -18.17
C GLY A 123 11.62 0.79 -18.58
N LEU A 124 11.61 1.76 -17.68
CA LEU A 124 10.93 3.03 -17.90
C LEU A 124 11.87 4.14 -18.32
#